data_07c60787dcb6a006eae2efcdaa4d7556
#
_entry.id   07c60787dcb6a006eae2efcdaa4d7556
#
_cell.length_a   1.000
_cell.length_b   1.000
_cell.length_c   1.000
_cell.angle_alpha   90.00
_cell.angle_beta   90.00
_cell.angle_gamma   90.00
#
_symmetry.space_group_name_H-M   'P 1'
#
loop_
_entity.id
_entity.type
_entity.pdbx_description
1 polymer ?
#
loop_
_entity_poly.entity_id
_entity_poly.type
_entity_poly.pdbx_seq_one_letter_code
_entity_poly.pdbx_strand_id
1 'polypeptide(L)'
;MFATIYLPNFYLQAAIRHQPELRAKPVALIEEQERKPILIQLNEPAEKAGIRKGMTPSQALARCLHVVIKTRAQMQEKSIQEMLIHYAFTLSPFVEATALGICTVQFTDNRNLREKVSRVIQQLAECEIAAQAAIAPTPDTSFLAANLARAVLEIENAKDFLAPLPIETLAVARGGD
;
A
#
# COMPACT_ATOMS: atom_id res chain seq x y z
N MET A 1 -9.72 -17.66 9.25
CA MET A 1 -9.28 -16.93 8.06
C MET A 1 -8.75 -15.56 8.45
N PHE A 2 -7.83 -15.03 7.68
CA PHE A 2 -7.25 -13.70 7.87
C PHE A 2 -7.39 -12.88 6.60
N ALA A 3 -7.56 -11.57 6.73
CA ALA A 3 -7.42 -10.66 5.61
C ALA A 3 -6.39 -9.59 5.96
N THR A 4 -5.46 -9.35 5.08
CA THR A 4 -4.56 -8.19 5.17
C THR A 4 -5.00 -7.14 4.17
N ILE A 5 -5.17 -5.91 4.63
CA ILE A 5 -5.43 -4.73 3.81
C ILE A 5 -4.11 -3.96 3.72
N TYR A 6 -3.69 -3.65 2.52
CA TYR A 6 -2.44 -2.97 2.21
C TYR A 6 -2.69 -1.71 1.37
N LEU A 7 -2.10 -0.61 1.76
CA LEU A 7 -2.13 0.66 1.04
C LEU A 7 -0.80 0.85 0.28
N PRO A 8 -0.75 0.59 -1.04
CA PRO A 8 0.49 0.72 -1.79
C PRO A 8 0.95 2.18 -1.84
N ASN A 9 2.26 2.40 -1.77
CA ASN A 9 2.84 3.75 -1.74
C ASN A 9 2.19 4.65 -0.68
N PHE A 10 2.02 4.13 0.53
CA PHE A 10 1.30 4.76 1.64
C PHE A 10 1.69 6.22 1.88
N TYR A 11 2.98 6.51 1.99
CA TYR A 11 3.47 7.87 2.24
C TYR A 11 3.18 8.82 1.07
N LEU A 12 3.30 8.33 -0.16
CA LEU A 12 2.99 9.12 -1.34
C LEU A 12 1.49 9.42 -1.44
N GLN A 13 0.64 8.41 -1.18
CA GLN A 13 -0.81 8.63 -1.12
C GLN A 13 -1.18 9.70 -0.09
N ALA A 14 -0.56 9.66 1.10
CA ALA A 14 -0.76 10.65 2.14
C ALA A 14 -0.35 12.06 1.67
N ALA A 15 0.82 12.18 1.04
CA ALA A 15 1.35 13.47 0.59
C ALA A 15 0.52 14.14 -0.52
N ILE A 16 -0.18 13.37 -1.37
CA ILE A 16 -0.95 13.90 -2.51
C ILE A 16 -2.47 13.80 -2.33
N ARG A 17 -2.97 13.33 -1.19
CA ARG A 17 -4.38 13.01 -0.95
C ARG A 17 -5.34 14.15 -1.31
N HIS A 18 -4.99 15.38 -0.96
CA HIS A 18 -5.81 16.56 -1.23
C HIS A 18 -5.44 17.30 -2.52
N GLN A 19 -4.70 16.62 -3.42
CA GLN A 19 -4.23 17.16 -4.69
C GLN A 19 -4.47 16.14 -5.81
N PRO A 20 -5.74 15.87 -6.17
CA PRO A 20 -6.10 14.83 -7.12
C PRO A 20 -5.46 15.03 -8.51
N GLU A 21 -5.15 16.29 -8.87
CA GLU A 21 -4.47 16.65 -10.11
C GLU A 21 -3.03 16.09 -10.20
N LEU A 22 -2.43 15.73 -9.06
CA LEU A 22 -1.09 15.14 -9.01
C LEU A 22 -1.10 13.64 -9.35
N ARG A 23 -2.23 12.96 -9.28
CA ARG A 23 -2.31 11.52 -9.59
C ARG A 23 -1.93 11.20 -11.03
N ALA A 24 -2.24 12.10 -11.96
CA ALA A 24 -1.92 11.95 -13.37
C ALA A 24 -0.53 12.49 -13.74
N LYS A 25 0.14 13.22 -12.85
CA LYS A 25 1.47 13.78 -13.07
C LYS A 25 2.56 12.89 -12.49
N PRO A 26 3.79 12.92 -13.01
CA PRO A 26 4.92 12.29 -12.37
C PRO A 26 5.17 12.89 -10.98
N VAL A 27 5.04 12.07 -9.92
CA VAL A 27 5.28 12.50 -8.54
C VAL A 27 6.24 11.54 -7.86
N ALA A 28 7.18 12.12 -7.13
CA ALA A 28 8.15 11.40 -6.32
C ALA A 28 8.16 11.95 -4.90
N LEU A 29 8.40 11.09 -3.93
CA LEU A 29 8.46 11.42 -2.51
C LEU A 29 9.87 11.27 -1.98
N ILE A 30 10.31 12.24 -1.16
CA ILE A 30 11.56 12.22 -0.42
C ILE A 30 11.32 12.23 1.09
N GLU A 31 12.31 11.75 1.85
CA GLU A 31 12.41 11.96 3.30
C GLU A 31 13.08 13.32 3.57
N GLU A 32 12.42 14.19 4.34
CA GLU A 32 12.89 15.57 4.56
C GLU A 32 14.12 15.64 5.48
N GLN A 33 14.32 14.63 6.33
CA GLN A 33 15.36 14.64 7.37
C GLN A 33 16.74 14.18 6.90
N GLU A 34 16.92 13.78 5.66
CA GLU A 34 18.19 13.28 5.15
C GLU A 34 19.09 14.39 4.60
N ARG A 35 20.38 14.35 4.96
CA ARG A 35 21.41 15.26 4.42
C ARG A 35 21.54 15.16 2.88
N LYS A 36 21.20 13.99 2.32
CA LYS A 36 21.15 13.73 0.88
C LYS A 36 19.82 13.06 0.59
N PRO A 37 18.77 13.85 0.31
CA PRO A 37 17.45 13.28 0.06
C PRO A 37 17.47 12.38 -1.18
N ILE A 38 16.89 11.20 -1.04
CA ILE A 38 16.65 10.25 -2.13
C ILE A 38 15.15 10.02 -2.27
N LEU A 39 14.75 9.59 -3.46
CA LEU A 39 13.37 9.23 -3.72
C LEU A 39 13.04 7.90 -3.06
N ILE A 40 12.05 7.90 -2.19
CA ILE A 40 11.61 6.71 -1.43
C ILE A 40 10.37 6.07 -2.04
N GLN A 41 9.44 6.86 -2.58
CA GLN A 41 8.25 6.36 -3.27
C GLN A 41 7.97 7.15 -4.55
N LEU A 42 7.32 6.49 -5.51
CA LEU A 42 6.99 7.02 -6.84
C LEU A 42 5.59 6.59 -7.23
N ASN A 43 4.89 7.42 -8.01
CA ASN A 43 3.69 6.97 -8.71
C ASN A 43 4.02 6.37 -10.08
N GLU A 44 3.06 5.69 -10.66
CA GLU A 44 3.21 5.03 -11.97
C GLU A 44 3.64 6.02 -13.10
N PRO A 45 3.11 7.25 -13.21
CA PRO A 45 3.60 8.22 -14.19
C PRO A 45 5.10 8.56 -14.02
N ALA A 46 5.60 8.65 -12.78
CA ALA A 46 7.02 8.89 -12.53
C ALA A 46 7.89 7.69 -12.95
N GLU A 47 7.43 6.49 -12.66
CA GLU A 47 8.12 5.25 -13.08
C GLU A 47 8.16 5.12 -14.62
N LYS A 48 7.07 5.44 -15.30
CA LYS A 48 7.00 5.47 -16.79
C LYS A 48 7.92 6.53 -17.39
N ALA A 49 8.14 7.64 -16.67
CA ALA A 49 9.10 8.67 -17.07
C ALA A 49 10.58 8.28 -16.82
N GLY A 50 10.84 7.06 -16.37
CA GLY A 50 12.19 6.53 -16.13
C GLY A 50 12.79 6.92 -14.79
N ILE A 51 12.01 7.49 -13.87
CA ILE A 51 12.44 7.79 -12.50
C ILE A 51 12.43 6.49 -11.69
N ARG A 52 13.37 6.35 -10.74
CA ARG A 52 13.52 5.16 -9.89
C ARG A 52 13.75 5.57 -8.44
N LYS A 53 13.32 4.71 -7.50
CA LYS A 53 13.66 4.82 -6.07
C LYS A 53 15.19 4.89 -5.91
N GLY A 54 15.67 5.62 -4.92
CA GLY A 54 17.10 5.84 -4.67
C GLY A 54 17.75 6.94 -5.51
N MET A 55 17.09 7.48 -6.53
CA MET A 55 17.57 8.65 -7.25
C MET A 55 17.51 9.90 -6.37
N THR A 56 18.43 10.84 -6.60
CA THR A 56 18.32 12.18 -6.00
C THR A 56 17.28 13.02 -6.75
N PRO A 57 16.72 14.08 -6.13
CA PRO A 57 15.83 15.01 -6.82
C PRO A 57 16.40 15.56 -8.13
N SER A 58 17.68 15.90 -8.16
CA SER A 58 18.36 16.40 -9.37
C SER A 58 18.41 15.35 -10.48
N GLN A 59 18.65 14.09 -10.15
CA GLN A 59 18.62 12.98 -11.11
C GLN A 59 17.20 12.75 -11.65
N ALA A 60 16.17 12.87 -10.81
CA ALA A 60 14.79 12.76 -11.23
C ALA A 60 14.39 13.89 -12.19
N LEU A 61 14.76 15.15 -11.87
CA LEU A 61 14.53 16.30 -12.73
C LEU A 61 15.26 16.18 -14.08
N ALA A 62 16.47 15.62 -14.10
CA ALA A 62 17.19 15.35 -15.34
C ALA A 62 16.48 14.30 -16.24
N ARG A 63 15.67 13.41 -15.64
CA ARG A 63 14.85 12.42 -16.37
C ARG A 63 13.51 13.00 -16.82
N CYS A 64 12.90 13.79 -15.98
CA CYS A 64 11.59 14.39 -16.22
C CYS A 64 11.52 15.78 -15.59
N LEU A 65 11.56 16.82 -16.41
CA LEU A 65 11.52 18.23 -15.95
C LEU A 65 10.22 18.58 -15.22
N HIS A 66 9.15 17.83 -15.48
CA HIS A 66 7.82 18.08 -14.90
C HIS A 66 7.53 17.21 -13.67
N VAL A 67 8.52 16.48 -13.14
CA VAL A 67 8.34 15.70 -11.92
C VAL A 67 8.08 16.62 -10.74
N VAL A 68 7.05 16.30 -9.97
CA VAL A 68 6.73 16.97 -8.72
C VAL A 68 7.40 16.23 -7.58
N ILE A 69 8.29 16.88 -6.85
CA ILE A 69 8.93 16.32 -5.67
C ILE A 69 8.13 16.76 -4.43
N LYS A 70 7.69 15.79 -3.63
CA LYS A 70 6.98 16.00 -2.37
C LYS A 70 7.79 15.46 -1.20
N THR A 71 7.54 16.00 -0.02
CA THR A 71 8.01 15.46 1.26
C THR A 71 6.90 14.69 1.96
N ARG A 72 7.25 13.90 2.96
CA ARG A 72 6.27 13.17 3.78
C ARG A 72 5.31 14.13 4.49
N ALA A 73 4.08 13.70 4.66
CA ALA A 73 2.99 14.46 5.26
C ALA A 73 2.46 13.71 6.50
N GLN A 74 3.19 13.76 7.62
CA GLN A 74 2.94 12.95 8.82
C GLN A 74 1.51 13.04 9.36
N MET A 75 0.89 14.23 9.32
CA MET A 75 -0.50 14.41 9.76
C MET A 75 -1.47 13.65 8.86
N GLN A 76 -1.26 13.66 7.56
CA GLN A 76 -2.06 12.92 6.59
C GLN A 76 -1.80 11.42 6.70
N GLU A 77 -0.56 11.01 6.94
CA GLU A 77 -0.21 9.61 7.19
C GLU A 77 -0.98 9.07 8.39
N LYS A 78 -1.01 9.81 9.50
CA LYS A 78 -1.78 9.47 10.70
C LYS A 78 -3.27 9.36 10.38
N SER A 79 -3.83 10.34 9.68
CA SER A 79 -5.25 10.34 9.31
C SER A 79 -5.63 9.14 8.45
N ILE A 80 -4.80 8.77 7.43
CA ILE A 80 -5.07 7.60 6.59
C ILE A 80 -4.94 6.30 7.39
N GLN A 81 -3.96 6.21 8.28
CA GLN A 81 -3.80 5.04 9.15
C GLN A 81 -5.01 4.86 10.08
N GLU A 82 -5.51 5.94 10.68
CA GLU A 82 -6.71 5.89 11.52
C GLU A 82 -7.95 5.46 10.72
N MET A 83 -8.11 5.94 9.49
CA MET A 83 -9.19 5.52 8.59
C MET A 83 -9.08 4.04 8.23
N LEU A 84 -7.88 3.56 7.88
CA LEU A 84 -7.65 2.14 7.58
C LEU A 84 -8.10 1.25 8.74
N ILE A 85 -7.65 1.58 9.95
CA ILE A 85 -7.98 0.82 11.16
C ILE A 85 -9.49 0.91 11.48
N HIS A 86 -10.10 2.09 11.33
CA HIS A 86 -11.54 2.28 11.52
C HIS A 86 -12.35 1.36 10.59
N TYR A 87 -12.04 1.34 9.29
CA TYR A 87 -12.73 0.45 8.35
C TYR A 87 -12.43 -1.02 8.62
N ALA A 88 -11.22 -1.37 9.03
CA ALA A 88 -10.86 -2.75 9.38
C ALA A 88 -11.71 -3.26 10.56
N PHE A 89 -12.00 -2.43 11.57
CA PHE A 89 -12.88 -2.77 12.69
C PHE A 89 -14.35 -3.04 12.27
N THR A 90 -14.79 -2.56 11.12
CA THR A 90 -16.12 -2.92 10.59
C THR A 90 -16.20 -4.37 10.11
N LEU A 91 -15.05 -5.00 9.85
CA LEU A 91 -14.95 -6.39 9.41
C LEU A 91 -14.93 -7.38 10.59
N SER A 92 -14.17 -7.05 11.64
CA SER A 92 -13.98 -7.88 12.83
C SER A 92 -13.43 -7.04 13.98
N PRO A 93 -13.71 -7.41 15.25
CA PRO A 93 -13.04 -6.78 16.39
C PRO A 93 -11.56 -7.18 16.54
N PHE A 94 -11.10 -8.20 15.84
CA PHE A 94 -9.73 -8.70 15.92
C PHE A 94 -8.89 -8.09 14.78
N VAL A 95 -8.39 -6.89 15.00
CA VAL A 95 -7.59 -6.11 14.07
C VAL A 95 -6.21 -5.86 14.65
N GLU A 96 -5.18 -6.12 13.86
CA GLU A 96 -3.79 -5.80 14.16
C GLU A 96 -3.30 -4.73 13.18
N ALA A 97 -2.77 -3.62 13.71
CA ALA A 97 -2.03 -2.63 12.93
C ALA A 97 -0.61 -3.17 12.67
N THR A 98 -0.46 -3.97 11.61
CA THR A 98 0.78 -4.71 11.32
C THR A 98 1.94 -3.78 10.99
N ALA A 99 1.68 -2.72 10.20
CA ALA A 99 2.62 -1.66 9.88
C ALA A 99 1.87 -0.41 9.39
N LEU A 100 2.58 0.67 9.11
CA LEU A 100 1.98 1.85 8.48
C LEU A 100 1.42 1.50 7.09
N GLY A 101 0.14 1.81 6.88
CA GLY A 101 -0.57 1.45 5.66
C GLY A 101 -0.94 -0.03 5.55
N ILE A 102 -0.78 -0.81 6.61
CA ILE A 102 -1.07 -2.25 6.61
C ILE A 102 -1.82 -2.63 7.88
N CYS A 103 -2.92 -3.35 7.73
CA CYS A 103 -3.60 -3.99 8.86
C CYS A 103 -4.01 -5.42 8.52
N THR A 104 -3.99 -6.28 9.52
CA THR A 104 -4.44 -7.68 9.42
C THR A 104 -5.67 -7.88 10.29
N VAL A 105 -6.67 -8.51 9.72
CA VAL A 105 -7.97 -8.78 10.36
C VAL A 105 -8.14 -10.28 10.49
N GLN A 106 -8.47 -10.77 11.68
CA GLN A 106 -8.82 -12.17 11.90
C GLN A 106 -10.35 -12.33 11.91
N PHE A 107 -10.85 -13.29 11.15
CA PHE A 107 -12.26 -13.62 11.08
C PHE A 107 -12.58 -14.87 11.89
N THR A 108 -13.67 -14.83 12.63
CA THR A 108 -14.27 -15.97 13.31
C THR A 108 -15.35 -16.66 12.47
N ASP A 109 -16.00 -15.90 11.58
CA ASP A 109 -16.97 -16.39 10.59
C ASP A 109 -16.43 -16.17 9.18
N ASN A 110 -16.37 -17.25 8.41
CA ASN A 110 -15.78 -17.25 7.07
C ASN A 110 -16.79 -17.00 5.93
N ARG A 111 -18.02 -16.61 6.24
CA ARG A 111 -19.05 -16.37 5.21
C ARG A 111 -18.87 -15.03 4.52
N ASN A 112 -18.88 -15.05 3.19
CA ASN A 112 -18.87 -13.85 2.33
C ASN A 112 -17.68 -12.91 2.60
N LEU A 113 -16.50 -13.46 2.94
CA LEU A 113 -15.33 -12.66 3.29
C LEU A 113 -14.90 -11.75 2.16
N ARG A 114 -14.85 -12.28 0.94
CA ARG A 114 -14.45 -11.51 -0.24
C ARG A 114 -15.36 -10.29 -0.46
N GLU A 115 -16.67 -10.45 -0.31
CA GLU A 115 -17.63 -9.35 -0.45
C GLU A 115 -17.44 -8.29 0.64
N LYS A 116 -17.29 -8.73 1.89
CA LYS A 116 -17.07 -7.84 3.04
C LYS A 116 -15.79 -7.01 2.86
N VAL A 117 -14.68 -7.68 2.51
CA VAL A 117 -13.38 -7.03 2.28
C VAL A 117 -13.44 -6.10 1.06
N SER A 118 -14.08 -6.54 -0.05
CA SER A 118 -14.23 -5.70 -1.24
C SER A 118 -15.00 -4.41 -0.96
N ARG A 119 -16.01 -4.46 -0.09
CA ARG A 119 -16.78 -3.28 0.35
C ARG A 119 -15.87 -2.29 1.11
N VAL A 120 -15.00 -2.77 1.98
CA VAL A 120 -14.03 -1.90 2.68
C VAL A 120 -13.03 -1.28 1.70
N ILE A 121 -12.51 -2.05 0.74
CA ILE A 121 -11.64 -1.49 -0.31
C ILE A 121 -12.36 -0.40 -1.10
N GLN A 122 -13.63 -0.59 -1.44
CA GLN A 122 -14.42 0.42 -2.13
C GLN A 122 -14.64 1.67 -1.26
N GLN A 123 -14.96 1.52 0.01
CA GLN A 123 -15.12 2.65 0.95
C GLN A 123 -13.82 3.46 1.10
N LEU A 124 -12.66 2.79 1.15
CA LEU A 124 -11.37 3.47 1.14
C LEU A 124 -11.15 4.23 -0.18
N ALA A 125 -11.54 3.65 -1.32
CA ALA A 125 -11.45 4.31 -2.62
C ALA A 125 -12.36 5.55 -2.72
N GLU A 126 -13.56 5.52 -2.13
CA GLU A 126 -14.45 6.69 -2.00
C GLU A 126 -13.82 7.81 -1.15
N CYS A 127 -12.95 7.43 -0.19
CA CYS A 127 -12.12 8.36 0.57
C CYS A 127 -10.81 8.74 -0.15
N GLU A 128 -10.68 8.42 -1.44
CA GLU A 128 -9.49 8.68 -2.26
C GLU A 128 -8.22 7.92 -1.81
N ILE A 129 -8.38 6.81 -1.10
CA ILE A 129 -7.29 5.94 -0.65
C ILE A 129 -7.28 4.68 -1.51
N ALA A 130 -6.23 4.48 -2.28
CA ALA A 130 -6.02 3.24 -3.02
C ALA A 130 -5.62 2.13 -2.04
N ALA A 131 -6.34 1.03 -2.07
CA ALA A 131 -6.11 -0.11 -1.20
C ALA A 131 -6.23 -1.41 -1.97
N GLN A 132 -5.53 -2.42 -1.52
CA GLN A 132 -5.65 -3.80 -1.99
C GLN A 132 -5.66 -4.73 -0.79
N ALA A 133 -6.18 -5.94 -0.96
CA ALA A 133 -6.28 -6.88 0.13
C ALA A 133 -6.10 -8.32 -0.32
N ALA A 134 -5.72 -9.18 0.61
CA ALA A 134 -5.81 -10.62 0.39
C ALA A 134 -6.39 -11.33 1.60
N ILE A 135 -7.13 -12.41 1.31
CA ILE A 135 -7.75 -13.31 2.28
C ILE A 135 -7.03 -14.64 2.20
N ALA A 136 -6.58 -15.18 3.33
CA ALA A 136 -5.85 -16.45 3.37
C ALA A 136 -6.06 -17.18 4.71
N PRO A 137 -5.68 -18.49 4.77
CA PRO A 137 -5.76 -19.27 6.00
C PRO A 137 -4.85 -18.79 7.12
N THR A 138 -3.72 -18.16 6.80
CA THR A 138 -2.74 -17.65 7.77
C THR A 138 -2.47 -16.16 7.59
N PRO A 139 -2.07 -15.44 8.66
CA PRO A 139 -1.74 -14.01 8.56
C PRO A 139 -0.57 -13.75 7.60
N ASP A 140 0.49 -14.56 7.65
CA ASP A 140 1.67 -14.39 6.77
C ASP A 140 1.30 -14.55 5.29
N THR A 141 0.48 -15.54 4.96
CA THR A 141 0.01 -15.75 3.57
C THR A 141 -0.86 -14.59 3.12
N SER A 142 -1.77 -14.11 3.99
CA SER A 142 -2.62 -12.95 3.65
C SER A 142 -1.78 -11.67 3.45
N PHE A 143 -0.76 -11.47 4.27
CA PHE A 143 0.17 -10.34 4.16
C PHE A 143 0.95 -10.38 2.84
N LEU A 144 1.58 -11.53 2.51
CA LEU A 144 2.31 -11.68 1.26
C LEU A 144 1.40 -11.51 0.04
N ALA A 145 0.24 -12.16 0.07
CA ALA A 145 -0.72 -12.09 -1.03
C ALA A 145 -1.30 -10.67 -1.21
N ALA A 146 -1.50 -9.90 -0.12
CA ALA A 146 -1.97 -8.52 -0.20
C ALA A 146 -0.99 -7.62 -0.97
N ASN A 147 0.32 -7.84 -0.82
CA ASN A 147 1.34 -7.08 -1.58
C ASN A 147 1.32 -7.39 -3.09
N LEU A 148 0.82 -8.57 -3.49
CA LEU A 148 0.74 -9.02 -4.87
C LEU A 148 -0.64 -8.81 -5.49
N ALA A 149 -1.65 -8.49 -4.69
CA ALA A 149 -3.02 -8.29 -5.14
C ALA A 149 -3.16 -7.02 -5.99
N ARG A 150 -4.13 -7.03 -6.92
CA ARG A 150 -4.52 -5.81 -7.66
C ARG A 150 -5.82 -5.20 -7.13
N ALA A 151 -6.60 -5.98 -6.41
CA ALA A 151 -7.82 -5.59 -5.72
C ALA A 151 -7.99 -6.46 -4.49
N VAL A 152 -8.84 -7.49 -4.53
CA VAL A 152 -9.00 -8.49 -3.46
C VAL A 152 -8.64 -9.87 -4.01
N LEU A 153 -7.62 -10.49 -3.43
CA LEU A 153 -7.15 -11.82 -3.75
C LEU A 153 -7.55 -12.78 -2.64
N GLU A 154 -8.15 -13.92 -2.98
CA GLU A 154 -8.53 -14.95 -2.04
C GLU A 154 -7.70 -16.21 -2.28
N ILE A 155 -7.07 -16.72 -1.21
CA ILE A 155 -6.18 -17.87 -1.22
C ILE A 155 -6.82 -18.97 -0.37
N GLU A 156 -7.22 -20.05 -1.02
CA GLU A 156 -7.78 -21.22 -0.33
C GLU A 156 -6.66 -22.12 0.21
N ASN A 157 -5.61 -22.32 -0.59
CA ASN A 157 -4.46 -23.16 -0.26
C ASN A 157 -3.16 -22.36 -0.32
N ALA A 158 -2.57 -22.12 0.85
CA ALA A 158 -1.32 -21.39 0.96
C ALA A 158 -0.15 -22.06 0.22
N LYS A 159 -0.09 -23.40 0.22
CA LYS A 159 0.99 -24.15 -0.45
C LYS A 159 0.95 -23.96 -1.96
N ASP A 160 -0.25 -24.07 -2.55
CA ASP A 160 -0.42 -23.92 -4.00
C ASP A 160 -0.14 -22.48 -4.46
N PHE A 161 -0.47 -21.50 -3.61
CA PHE A 161 -0.15 -20.09 -3.86
C PHE A 161 1.36 -19.81 -3.77
N LEU A 162 2.03 -20.35 -2.76
CA LEU A 162 3.45 -20.05 -2.51
C LEU A 162 4.40 -20.81 -3.44
N ALA A 163 4.04 -22.03 -3.87
CA ALA A 163 4.91 -22.90 -4.65
C ALA A 163 5.47 -22.28 -5.95
N PRO A 164 4.70 -21.52 -6.75
CA PRO A 164 5.22 -20.89 -7.96
C PRO A 164 5.94 -19.56 -7.72
N LEU A 165 5.91 -18.99 -6.49
CA LEU A 165 6.50 -17.69 -6.24
C LEU A 165 8.03 -17.79 -6.12
N PRO A 166 8.77 -16.90 -6.79
CA PRO A 166 10.20 -16.81 -6.59
C PRO A 166 10.52 -16.35 -5.16
N ILE A 167 11.63 -16.84 -4.60
CA ILE A 167 12.00 -16.57 -3.21
C ILE A 167 12.20 -15.08 -2.93
N GLU A 168 12.55 -14.32 -3.95
CA GLU A 168 12.71 -12.86 -3.91
C GLU A 168 11.39 -12.15 -3.56
N THR A 169 10.25 -12.78 -3.82
CA THR A 169 8.93 -12.26 -3.44
C THR A 169 8.80 -12.10 -1.91
N LEU A 170 9.50 -12.93 -1.13
CA LEU A 170 9.55 -12.81 0.33
C LEU A 170 10.32 -11.56 0.79
N ALA A 171 11.22 -11.03 -0.04
CA ALA A 171 11.93 -9.79 0.26
C ALA A 171 11.00 -8.57 0.17
N VAL A 172 10.01 -8.59 -0.72
CA VAL A 172 8.99 -7.53 -0.83
C VAL A 172 8.15 -7.43 0.45
N ALA A 173 7.90 -8.56 1.10
CA ALA A 173 7.17 -8.60 2.37
C ALA A 173 7.99 -8.07 3.57
N ARG A 174 9.33 -7.96 3.45
CA ARG A 174 10.22 -7.41 4.49
C ARG A 174 10.54 -5.94 4.30
N GLY A 175 10.33 -5.41 3.12
CA GLY A 175 10.71 -4.05 2.72
C GLY A 175 9.51 -3.19 2.40
N GLY A 176 8.65 -2.96 3.36
CA GLY A 176 7.71 -1.84 3.35
C GLY A 176 8.41 -0.52 3.68
N ASP A 177 9.67 -0.34 3.25
CA ASP A 177 10.44 0.90 3.38
C ASP A 177 10.49 1.64 2.03
#